data_9737ff637283759d00577696299b73cd
#
_entry.id   9737ff637283759d00577696299b73cd
#
_cell.length_a   1.000
_cell.length_b   1.000
_cell.length_c   1.000
_cell.angle_alpha   90.00
_cell.angle_beta   90.00
_cell.angle_gamma   90.00
#
_symmetry.space_group_name_H-M   'P 1'
#
loop_
_entity.id
_entity.type
_entity.pdbx_description
1 polymer ?
#
loop_
_entity_poly.entity_id
_entity_poly.type
_entity_poly.pdbx_seq_one_letter_code
_entity_poly.pdbx_strand_id
1 'polypeptide(L)'
;IGWEREAKTQRMINHTCIGSTIVPIQPLGYNLVGGKLLALLCLSKTVEDTWEYQYKDKLVGVTTTSLYGKTKEIPLSQYDRLKYWKKMGWTAGSVSYEPLLPTRKMIQAWLMKNHTYKYFEWYVAKKDTGQPHKRDHRNRSHTFTYNQLGIDKKLIKSEHARGIYFGELYNNTKEFLREEIKVDQLERRFDNSVEALTDIWKNKYAKKRLASLKKQDRVSKETHFYDDIIYMTWQETKDKYLQQVGR
;
A
#
# COMPACT_ATOMS: atom_id res chain seq x y z
N ILE A 1 10.88 7.70 -15.06
CA ILE A 1 11.67 6.72 -15.83
C ILE A 1 11.66 7.11 -17.31
N GLY A 2 10.62 7.78 -17.80
CA GLY A 2 10.49 8.18 -19.20
C GLY A 2 10.00 7.06 -20.12
N TRP A 3 9.31 6.07 -19.57
CA TRP A 3 8.69 5.03 -20.40
C TRP A 3 7.50 5.55 -21.18
N GLU A 4 7.49 5.26 -22.47
CA GLU A 4 6.29 5.23 -23.26
C GLU A 4 5.60 3.86 -23.11
N ARG A 5 4.29 3.79 -23.35
CA ARG A 5 3.50 2.55 -23.23
C ARG A 5 3.75 1.60 -24.41
N GLU A 6 4.98 1.29 -24.70
CA GLU A 6 5.33 0.31 -25.73
C GLU A 6 5.38 -1.12 -25.13
N ALA A 7 5.02 -2.10 -25.95
CA ALA A 7 4.98 -3.50 -25.52
C ALA A 7 6.34 -4.03 -24.98
N LYS A 8 7.45 -3.54 -25.53
CA LYS A 8 8.81 -3.90 -25.09
C LYS A 8 9.14 -3.39 -23.68
N THR A 9 8.62 -2.21 -23.30
CA THR A 9 8.88 -1.64 -21.98
C THR A 9 8.03 -2.27 -20.87
N GLN A 10 6.93 -2.92 -21.22
CA GLN A 10 6.10 -3.64 -20.25
C GLN A 10 6.85 -4.79 -19.59
N ARG A 11 7.80 -5.43 -20.30
CA ARG A 11 8.62 -6.49 -19.74
C ARG A 11 9.56 -5.96 -18.65
N MET A 12 10.13 -4.78 -18.84
CA MET A 12 11.05 -4.16 -17.87
C MET A 12 10.37 -3.76 -16.55
N ILE A 13 9.04 -3.64 -16.52
CA ILE A 13 8.28 -3.40 -15.28
C ILE A 13 8.45 -4.55 -14.27
N ASN A 14 8.70 -5.76 -14.75
CA ASN A 14 8.93 -6.94 -13.89
C ASN A 14 10.21 -6.82 -13.05
N HIS A 15 11.10 -5.91 -13.39
CA HIS A 15 12.29 -5.57 -12.59
C HIS A 15 11.99 -4.57 -11.46
N THR A 16 10.73 -4.23 -11.25
CA THR A 16 10.27 -3.36 -10.16
C THR A 16 9.13 -3.99 -9.40
N CYS A 17 8.99 -3.68 -8.12
CA CYS A 17 7.86 -4.12 -7.31
C CYS A 17 7.10 -2.94 -6.67
N ILE A 18 5.89 -3.23 -6.23
CA ILE A 18 5.02 -2.25 -5.55
C ILE A 18 4.89 -2.64 -4.07
N GLY A 19 5.41 -1.79 -3.19
CA GLY A 19 5.11 -1.83 -1.76
C GLY A 19 3.70 -1.31 -1.51
N SER A 20 2.68 -2.17 -1.68
CA SER A 20 1.27 -1.76 -1.60
C SER A 20 0.81 -1.48 -0.17
N THR A 21 1.37 -2.21 0.81
CA THR A 21 1.04 -2.07 2.23
C THR A 21 2.31 -2.17 3.06
N ILE A 22 2.79 -1.03 3.54
CA ILE A 22 3.98 -0.93 4.39
C ILE A 22 3.52 -0.44 5.75
N VAL A 23 3.04 -1.34 6.58
CA VAL A 23 2.47 -1.05 7.91
C VAL A 23 3.08 -1.99 8.94
N PRO A 24 3.66 -1.46 10.03
CA PRO A 24 4.15 -2.29 11.12
C PRO A 24 2.99 -2.91 11.90
N ILE A 25 3.21 -4.11 12.42
CA ILE A 25 2.24 -4.80 13.27
C ILE A 25 2.20 -4.12 14.64
N GLN A 26 1.04 -4.07 15.26
CA GLN A 26 0.90 -3.65 16.65
C GLN A 26 1.49 -4.71 17.60
N PRO A 27 2.07 -4.33 18.73
CA PRO A 27 2.23 -2.95 19.25
C PRO A 27 3.44 -2.21 18.68
N LEU A 28 4.32 -2.88 17.92
CA LEU A 28 5.60 -2.35 17.46
C LEU A 28 5.44 -1.09 16.57
N GLY A 29 4.30 -0.92 15.93
CA GLY A 29 4.03 0.22 15.06
C GLY A 29 3.35 1.41 15.72
N TYR A 30 2.51 1.19 16.71
CA TYR A 30 1.61 2.22 17.21
C TYR A 30 2.32 3.37 17.93
N ASN A 31 3.15 3.08 18.88
CA ASN A 31 3.87 4.08 19.67
C ASN A 31 5.33 4.22 19.27
N LEU A 32 5.87 3.27 18.52
CA LEU A 32 7.25 3.25 18.11
C LEU A 32 7.42 3.74 16.67
N VAL A 33 8.58 3.63 16.15
CA VAL A 33 9.02 4.25 14.90
C VAL A 33 9.07 3.26 13.72
N GLY A 34 8.31 2.17 13.81
CA GLY A 34 8.42 1.01 12.92
C GLY A 34 8.14 1.28 11.44
N GLY A 35 7.23 2.20 11.11
CA GLY A 35 6.86 2.45 9.71
C GLY A 35 8.02 2.88 8.81
N LYS A 36 8.96 3.69 9.32
CA LYS A 36 10.16 4.07 8.57
C LYS A 36 11.17 2.94 8.44
N LEU A 37 11.26 2.08 9.46
CA LEU A 37 12.07 0.87 9.40
C LEU A 37 11.57 -0.05 8.28
N LEU A 38 10.29 -0.38 8.30
CA LEU A 38 9.70 -1.24 7.27
C LEU A 38 9.88 -0.68 5.87
N ALA A 39 9.69 0.63 5.70
CA ALA A 39 9.91 1.27 4.41
C ALA A 39 11.38 1.18 3.94
N LEU A 40 12.35 1.26 4.85
CA LEU A 40 13.76 1.02 4.52
C LEU A 40 14.00 -0.45 4.20
N LEU A 41 13.45 -1.38 4.99
CA LEU A 41 13.62 -2.82 4.79
C LEU A 41 12.96 -3.33 3.49
N CYS A 42 11.98 -2.61 2.93
CA CYS A 42 11.50 -2.89 1.57
C CYS A 42 12.58 -2.78 0.49
N LEU A 43 13.67 -2.07 0.78
CA LEU A 43 14.83 -1.93 -0.11
C LEU A 43 15.98 -2.87 0.24
N SER A 44 15.77 -3.82 1.18
CA SER A 44 16.82 -4.70 1.66
C SER A 44 17.21 -5.79 0.66
N LYS A 45 18.43 -6.28 0.85
CA LYS A 45 18.95 -7.44 0.13
C LYS A 45 18.05 -8.66 0.25
N THR A 46 17.44 -8.86 1.42
CA THR A 46 16.48 -9.95 1.64
C THR A 46 15.26 -9.87 0.71
N VAL A 47 14.71 -8.66 0.52
CA VAL A 47 13.58 -8.45 -0.41
C VAL A 47 14.04 -8.67 -1.85
N GLU A 48 15.21 -8.15 -2.22
CA GLU A 48 15.81 -8.33 -3.54
C GLU A 48 15.99 -9.83 -3.84
N ASP A 49 16.64 -10.58 -2.96
CA ASP A 49 16.91 -12.01 -3.14
C ASP A 49 15.62 -12.84 -3.20
N THR A 50 14.63 -12.52 -2.37
CA THR A 50 13.33 -13.19 -2.39
C THR A 50 12.62 -12.96 -3.72
N TRP A 51 12.66 -11.74 -4.23
CA TRP A 51 12.10 -11.40 -5.54
C TRP A 51 12.76 -12.17 -6.67
N GLU A 52 14.09 -12.13 -6.72
CA GLU A 52 14.88 -12.82 -7.75
C GLU A 52 14.70 -14.35 -7.68
N TYR A 53 14.62 -14.90 -6.49
CA TYR A 53 14.33 -16.33 -6.31
C TYR A 53 12.95 -16.69 -6.85
N GLN A 54 11.94 -15.89 -6.55
CA GLN A 54 10.54 -16.18 -6.88
C GLN A 54 10.21 -15.91 -8.35
N TYR A 55 10.68 -14.79 -8.90
CA TYR A 55 10.29 -14.33 -10.24
C TYR A 55 11.36 -14.49 -11.30
N LYS A 56 12.60 -14.80 -10.92
CA LYS A 56 13.77 -14.92 -11.80
C LYS A 56 14.14 -13.61 -12.53
N ASP A 57 13.54 -12.50 -12.14
CA ASP A 57 13.83 -11.16 -12.65
C ASP A 57 14.65 -10.36 -11.64
N LYS A 58 15.61 -9.58 -12.12
CA LYS A 58 16.44 -8.72 -11.28
C LYS A 58 15.62 -7.60 -10.69
N LEU A 59 15.53 -7.48 -9.36
CA LEU A 59 14.87 -6.35 -8.72
C LEU A 59 15.81 -5.12 -8.70
N VAL A 60 15.40 -4.03 -9.35
CA VAL A 60 16.19 -2.79 -9.41
C VAL A 60 15.56 -1.63 -8.65
N GLY A 61 14.31 -1.77 -8.23
CA GLY A 61 13.66 -0.72 -7.44
C GLY A 61 12.27 -1.09 -6.94
N VAL A 62 11.85 -0.35 -5.93
CA VAL A 62 10.55 -0.51 -5.27
C VAL A 62 9.78 0.79 -5.38
N THR A 63 8.52 0.71 -5.80
CA THR A 63 7.61 1.86 -5.82
C THR A 63 6.57 1.78 -4.72
N THR A 64 6.13 2.92 -4.21
CA THR A 64 5.01 3.00 -3.26
C THR A 64 4.28 4.32 -3.39
N THR A 65 3.09 4.40 -2.82
CA THR A 65 2.34 5.65 -2.71
C THR A 65 2.16 6.03 -1.24
N SER A 66 2.09 7.33 -0.97
CA SER A 66 1.80 7.81 0.39
C SER A 66 0.42 7.34 0.85
N LEU A 67 0.31 7.04 2.15
CA LEU A 67 -0.97 6.65 2.76
C LEU A 67 -1.96 7.82 2.75
N TYR A 68 -1.48 9.02 3.06
CA TYR A 68 -2.27 10.24 3.11
C TYR A 68 -1.99 11.10 1.89
N GLY A 69 -3.04 11.77 1.40
CA GLY A 69 -2.93 12.78 0.37
C GLY A 69 -2.30 14.09 0.89
N LYS A 70 -2.01 14.98 -0.03
CA LYS A 70 -1.57 16.34 0.28
C LYS A 70 -2.76 17.13 0.80
N THR A 71 -2.71 17.59 2.06
CA THR A 71 -3.65 18.56 2.59
C THR A 71 -2.89 19.87 2.89
N LYS A 72 -3.64 20.95 3.16
CA LYS A 72 -3.03 22.23 3.59
C LYS A 72 -2.31 22.08 4.94
N GLU A 73 -2.86 21.25 5.83
CA GLU A 73 -2.30 21.01 7.16
C GLU A 73 -1.16 19.98 7.16
N ILE A 74 -1.17 19.04 6.20
CA ILE A 74 -0.16 17.99 6.09
C ILE A 74 0.50 18.05 4.70
N PRO A 75 1.42 19.00 4.48
CA PRO A 75 2.07 19.17 3.19
C PRO A 75 3.11 18.10 2.88
N LEU A 76 3.54 17.32 3.89
CA LEU A 76 4.59 16.32 3.78
C LEU A 76 4.02 14.90 3.98
N SER A 77 4.45 13.99 3.14
CA SER A 77 4.15 12.57 3.29
C SER A 77 5.13 11.91 4.27
N GLN A 78 4.74 10.73 4.79
CA GLN A 78 5.60 9.92 5.65
C GLN A 78 6.92 9.49 4.99
N TYR A 79 6.99 9.49 3.66
CA TYR A 79 8.19 9.15 2.89
C TYR A 79 9.06 10.36 2.54
N ASP A 80 8.55 11.57 2.69
CA ASP A 80 9.36 12.76 2.48
C ASP A 80 10.52 12.76 3.49
N ARG A 81 11.75 13.01 3.03
CA ARG A 81 13.00 12.93 3.79
C ARG A 81 13.39 11.51 4.28
N LEU A 82 12.71 10.47 3.80
CA LEU A 82 13.16 9.11 4.06
C LEU A 82 14.31 8.77 3.10
N LYS A 83 15.46 8.37 3.67
CA LYS A 83 16.66 8.06 2.90
C LYS A 83 16.35 6.97 1.87
N TYR A 84 16.90 7.09 0.69
CA TYR A 84 16.76 6.21 -0.47
C TYR A 84 15.41 6.24 -1.19
N TRP A 85 14.39 6.86 -0.63
CA TRP A 85 13.11 7.07 -1.29
C TRP A 85 13.06 8.44 -1.95
N LYS A 86 12.83 8.45 -3.26
CA LYS A 86 12.73 9.67 -4.07
C LYS A 86 11.27 9.89 -4.49
N LYS A 87 10.78 11.09 -4.27
CA LYS A 87 9.45 11.48 -4.75
C LYS A 87 9.47 11.62 -6.27
N MET A 88 8.58 10.93 -6.95
CA MET A 88 8.46 10.92 -8.40
C MET A 88 7.33 11.83 -8.90
N GLY A 89 6.40 12.20 -8.03
CA GLY A 89 5.26 13.01 -8.39
C GLY A 89 4.04 12.72 -7.52
N TRP A 90 2.88 12.98 -8.08
CA TRP A 90 1.59 12.77 -7.44
C TRP A 90 0.71 11.87 -8.31
N THR A 91 -0.14 11.09 -7.67
CA THR A 91 -1.18 10.36 -8.39
C THR A 91 -2.22 11.34 -8.93
N ALA A 92 -2.73 11.05 -10.12
CA ALA A 92 -3.88 11.77 -10.69
C ALA A 92 -5.23 11.25 -10.14
N GLY A 93 -5.20 10.28 -9.21
CA GLY A 93 -6.37 9.53 -8.79
C GLY A 93 -7.17 10.18 -7.69
N SER A 94 -8.48 10.01 -7.77
CA SER A 94 -9.39 10.16 -6.65
C SER A 94 -9.51 8.84 -5.91
N VAL A 95 -9.61 8.87 -4.57
CA VAL A 95 -9.98 7.72 -3.77
C VAL A 95 -11.50 7.67 -3.72
N SER A 96 -12.09 6.60 -4.27
CA SER A 96 -13.51 6.32 -4.04
C SER A 96 -13.67 5.69 -2.67
N TYR A 97 -14.57 6.23 -1.86
CA TYR A 97 -14.95 5.59 -0.61
C TYR A 97 -15.71 4.30 -0.89
N GLU A 98 -15.26 3.21 -0.28
CA GLU A 98 -16.00 1.97 -0.35
C GLU A 98 -17.17 2.06 0.64
N PRO A 99 -18.43 1.89 0.19
CA PRO A 99 -19.58 2.02 1.07
C PRO A 99 -19.57 0.92 2.14
N LEU A 100 -20.07 1.25 3.33
CA LEU A 100 -20.23 0.32 4.42
C LEU A 100 -21.20 -0.83 4.03
N LEU A 101 -21.11 -1.95 4.73
CA LEU A 101 -21.92 -3.14 4.44
C LEU A 101 -23.43 -2.87 4.35
N PRO A 102 -24.06 -2.09 5.24
CA PRO A 102 -25.48 -1.75 5.12
C PRO A 102 -25.78 -1.04 3.79
N THR A 103 -24.98 -0.03 3.44
CA THR A 103 -25.13 0.71 2.17
C THR A 103 -24.97 -0.19 0.95
N ARG A 104 -24.02 -1.13 0.97
CA ARG A 104 -23.87 -2.13 -0.11
C ARG A 104 -25.11 -3.01 -0.25
N LYS A 105 -25.68 -3.46 0.85
CA LYS A 105 -26.94 -4.25 0.83
C LYS A 105 -28.08 -3.43 0.24
N MET A 106 -28.20 -2.15 0.60
CA MET A 106 -29.20 -1.25 0.03
C MET A 106 -29.01 -1.06 -1.48
N ILE A 107 -27.78 -0.85 -1.94
CA ILE A 107 -27.44 -0.76 -3.38
C ILE A 107 -27.85 -2.04 -4.11
N GLN A 108 -27.55 -3.21 -3.55
CA GLN A 108 -27.92 -4.49 -4.14
C GLN A 108 -29.43 -4.67 -4.23
N ALA A 109 -30.16 -4.37 -3.16
CA ALA A 109 -31.61 -4.44 -3.13
C ALA A 109 -32.25 -3.45 -4.13
N TRP A 110 -31.72 -2.24 -4.22
CA TRP A 110 -32.18 -1.23 -5.16
C TRP A 110 -31.94 -1.67 -6.61
N LEU A 111 -30.76 -2.20 -6.92
CA LEU A 111 -30.43 -2.74 -8.26
C LEU A 111 -31.34 -3.92 -8.61
N MET A 112 -31.56 -4.83 -7.68
CA MET A 112 -32.44 -5.98 -7.88
C MET A 112 -33.87 -5.54 -8.21
N LYS A 113 -34.37 -4.50 -7.56
CA LYS A 113 -35.73 -3.97 -7.77
C LYS A 113 -35.84 -3.16 -9.06
N ASN A 114 -34.87 -2.28 -9.35
CA ASN A 114 -35.03 -1.25 -10.39
C ASN A 114 -34.21 -1.56 -11.67
N HIS A 115 -33.18 -2.39 -11.56
CA HIS A 115 -32.26 -2.73 -12.65
C HIS A 115 -31.85 -4.20 -12.56
N THR A 116 -32.82 -5.10 -12.56
CA THR A 116 -32.66 -6.55 -12.38
C THR A 116 -31.56 -7.14 -13.28
N TYR A 117 -31.51 -6.75 -14.56
CA TYR A 117 -30.49 -7.21 -15.49
C TYR A 117 -29.08 -6.85 -15.01
N LYS A 118 -28.85 -5.60 -14.55
CA LYS A 118 -27.57 -5.15 -14.00
C LYS A 118 -27.20 -5.86 -12.71
N TYR A 119 -28.19 -6.15 -11.88
CA TYR A 119 -27.98 -6.95 -10.68
C TYR A 119 -27.49 -8.36 -11.03
N PHE A 120 -28.15 -9.02 -11.99
CA PHE A 120 -27.74 -10.34 -12.47
C PHE A 120 -26.33 -10.29 -13.07
N GLU A 121 -26.05 -9.35 -13.97
CA GLU A 121 -24.74 -9.20 -14.60
C GLU A 121 -23.61 -9.05 -13.58
N TRP A 122 -23.82 -8.27 -12.51
CA TRP A 122 -22.75 -7.92 -11.58
C TRP A 122 -22.63 -8.79 -10.35
N TYR A 123 -23.70 -9.42 -9.92
CA TYR A 123 -23.73 -10.17 -8.66
C TYR A 123 -24.08 -11.65 -8.81
N VAL A 124 -24.75 -12.06 -9.87
CA VAL A 124 -25.24 -13.43 -10.06
C VAL A 124 -24.47 -14.17 -11.14
N ALA A 125 -24.45 -13.66 -12.37
CA ALA A 125 -23.92 -14.36 -13.56
C ALA A 125 -22.43 -14.78 -13.47
N LYS A 126 -21.67 -14.28 -12.50
CA LYS A 126 -20.24 -14.61 -12.31
C LYS A 126 -19.95 -15.55 -11.14
N LYS A 127 -20.94 -15.96 -10.40
CA LYS A 127 -20.76 -17.00 -9.37
C LYS A 127 -20.44 -18.37 -9.97
N ASP A 128 -20.94 -18.63 -11.18
CA ASP A 128 -20.83 -19.93 -11.81
C ASP A 128 -19.49 -20.18 -12.54
N THR A 129 -18.68 -19.13 -12.74
CA THR A 129 -17.42 -19.24 -13.48
C THR A 129 -16.20 -19.51 -12.60
N GLY A 130 -16.37 -19.66 -11.28
CA GLY A 130 -15.25 -19.89 -10.33
C GLY A 130 -14.25 -18.70 -10.26
N GLN A 131 -14.49 -17.64 -11.01
CA GLN A 131 -13.60 -16.47 -10.95
C GLN A 131 -13.95 -15.56 -9.77
N PRO A 132 -12.97 -15.10 -8.99
CA PRO A 132 -13.23 -14.16 -7.92
C PRO A 132 -13.89 -12.91 -8.47
N HIS A 133 -14.91 -12.40 -7.77
CA HIS A 133 -15.56 -11.13 -8.11
C HIS A 133 -14.49 -10.04 -8.23
N LYS A 134 -14.19 -9.62 -9.43
CA LYS A 134 -13.21 -8.56 -9.65
C LYS A 134 -13.73 -7.30 -8.96
N ARG A 135 -12.86 -6.64 -8.21
CA ARG A 135 -13.12 -5.38 -7.50
C ARG A 135 -13.82 -4.34 -8.38
N ASP A 136 -13.57 -4.41 -9.68
CA ASP A 136 -14.16 -3.54 -10.71
C ASP A 136 -15.69 -3.64 -10.80
N HIS A 137 -16.29 -4.82 -10.57
CA HIS A 137 -17.74 -4.96 -10.67
C HIS A 137 -18.47 -4.29 -9.51
N ARG A 138 -17.90 -4.35 -8.31
CA ARG A 138 -18.43 -3.63 -7.16
C ARG A 138 -18.38 -2.12 -7.39
N ASN A 139 -17.25 -1.62 -7.86
CA ASN A 139 -17.10 -0.20 -8.16
C ASN A 139 -18.03 0.26 -9.28
N ARG A 140 -18.25 -0.56 -10.30
CA ARG A 140 -19.20 -0.27 -11.40
C ARG A 140 -20.62 -0.21 -10.91
N SER A 141 -21.06 -1.16 -10.08
CA SER A 141 -22.40 -1.16 -9.53
C SER A 141 -22.67 0.04 -8.63
N HIS A 142 -21.72 0.40 -7.77
CA HIS A 142 -21.84 1.59 -6.93
C HIS A 142 -21.90 2.87 -7.76
N THR A 143 -20.98 3.03 -8.72
CA THR A 143 -20.94 4.21 -9.60
C THR A 143 -22.24 4.33 -10.42
N PHE A 144 -22.74 3.23 -10.96
CA PHE A 144 -24.00 3.22 -11.68
C PHE A 144 -25.16 3.66 -10.79
N THR A 145 -25.32 3.06 -9.60
CA THR A 145 -26.39 3.39 -8.67
C THR A 145 -26.33 4.85 -8.25
N TYR A 146 -25.17 5.37 -7.92
CA TYR A 146 -25.01 6.78 -7.54
C TYR A 146 -25.37 7.73 -8.68
N ASN A 147 -24.99 7.40 -9.92
CA ASN A 147 -25.38 8.19 -11.09
C ASN A 147 -26.90 8.17 -11.30
N GLN A 148 -27.56 7.02 -11.15
CA GLN A 148 -29.02 6.90 -11.31
C GLN A 148 -29.79 7.65 -10.21
N LEU A 149 -29.25 7.70 -9.01
CA LEU A 149 -29.84 8.42 -7.87
C LEU A 149 -29.46 9.92 -7.84
N GLY A 150 -28.71 10.41 -8.83
CA GLY A 150 -28.29 11.81 -8.86
C GLY A 150 -27.32 12.21 -7.75
N ILE A 151 -26.63 11.25 -7.14
CA ILE A 151 -25.66 11.53 -6.07
C ILE A 151 -24.39 12.13 -6.67
N ASP A 152 -24.05 13.33 -6.21
CA ASP A 152 -22.83 14.03 -6.68
C ASP A 152 -21.59 13.19 -6.39
N LYS A 153 -20.79 12.99 -7.45
CA LYS A 153 -19.52 12.26 -7.36
C LYS A 153 -18.54 12.87 -6.35
N LYS A 154 -18.63 14.16 -6.09
CA LYS A 154 -17.82 14.85 -5.08
C LYS A 154 -18.07 14.33 -3.66
N LEU A 155 -19.28 13.85 -3.37
CA LEU A 155 -19.66 13.30 -2.07
C LEU A 155 -19.04 11.91 -1.82
N ILE A 156 -18.72 11.18 -2.89
CA ILE A 156 -18.23 9.78 -2.83
C ILE A 156 -16.78 9.63 -3.27
N LYS A 157 -16.17 10.69 -3.77
CA LYS A 157 -14.77 10.71 -4.17
C LYS A 157 -14.03 11.77 -3.37
N SER A 158 -12.95 11.36 -2.76
CA SER A 158 -11.99 12.30 -2.20
C SER A 158 -10.87 12.50 -3.22
N GLU A 159 -10.68 13.73 -3.64
CA GLU A 159 -9.53 14.12 -4.47
C GLU A 159 -8.28 14.22 -3.62
N HIS A 160 -7.74 13.07 -3.23
CA HIS A 160 -6.47 13.00 -2.53
C HIS A 160 -5.38 12.55 -3.48
N ALA A 161 -4.65 13.51 -4.04
CA ALA A 161 -3.41 13.20 -4.71
C ALA A 161 -2.42 12.59 -3.71
N ARG A 162 -1.98 11.35 -3.95
CA ARG A 162 -0.97 10.67 -3.14
C ARG A 162 0.41 10.89 -3.75
N GLY A 163 1.42 11.12 -2.94
CA GLY A 163 2.80 11.14 -3.42
C GLY A 163 3.20 9.76 -3.93
N ILE A 164 3.84 9.72 -5.09
CA ILE A 164 4.45 8.52 -5.66
C ILE A 164 5.93 8.55 -5.30
N TYR A 165 6.44 7.45 -4.76
CA TYR A 165 7.84 7.32 -4.35
C TYR A 165 8.48 6.11 -5.02
N PHE A 166 9.77 6.24 -5.33
CA PHE A 166 10.58 5.20 -5.90
C PHE A 166 11.90 5.08 -5.13
N GLY A 167 12.20 3.87 -4.67
CA GLY A 167 13.46 3.50 -4.04
C GLY A 167 14.31 2.75 -5.04
N GLU A 168 15.31 3.43 -5.60
CA GLU A 168 16.26 2.85 -6.56
C GLU A 168 17.34 2.06 -5.80
N LEU A 169 17.57 0.80 -6.17
CA LEU A 169 18.61 -0.06 -5.59
C LEU A 169 19.98 0.14 -6.25
N TYR A 170 20.00 0.68 -7.46
CA TYR A 170 21.21 0.91 -8.25
C TYR A 170 21.28 2.37 -8.72
N ASN A 171 22.47 2.88 -8.92
CA ASN A 171 22.70 4.26 -9.38
C ASN A 171 22.14 4.48 -10.79
N ASN A 172 22.26 3.47 -11.62
CA ASN A 172 21.84 3.44 -13.03
C ASN A 172 20.59 2.61 -13.26
N THR A 173 19.68 2.57 -12.25
CA THR A 173 18.38 1.87 -12.33
C THR A 173 17.56 2.32 -13.54
N LYS A 174 17.57 3.61 -13.87
CA LYS A 174 16.74 4.15 -14.96
C LYS A 174 17.26 3.75 -16.33
N GLU A 175 18.57 3.76 -16.50
CA GLU A 175 19.26 3.33 -17.70
C GLU A 175 18.97 1.84 -17.98
N PHE A 176 19.02 1.02 -16.94
CA PHE A 176 18.64 -0.38 -17.03
C PHE A 176 17.15 -0.55 -17.41
N LEU A 177 16.26 0.18 -16.76
CA LEU A 177 14.82 0.11 -17.05
C LEU A 177 14.45 0.65 -18.44
N ARG A 178 15.32 1.45 -19.07
CA ARG A 178 15.18 1.88 -20.46
C ARG A 178 15.90 0.96 -21.46
N GLU A 179 16.47 -0.15 -20.98
CA GLU A 179 17.24 -1.11 -21.78
C GLU A 179 18.53 -0.51 -22.42
N GLU A 180 19.05 0.55 -21.83
CA GLU A 180 20.29 1.22 -22.27
C GLU A 180 21.54 0.47 -21.77
N ILE A 181 21.41 -0.28 -20.68
CA ILE A 181 22.47 -1.09 -20.07
C ILE A 181 21.96 -2.50 -19.72
N LYS A 182 22.89 -3.44 -19.55
CA LYS A 182 22.62 -4.82 -19.12
C LYS A 182 22.72 -4.98 -17.60
N VAL A 183 22.26 -6.15 -17.10
CA VAL A 183 22.25 -6.47 -15.65
C VAL A 183 23.66 -6.45 -15.04
N ASP A 184 24.67 -6.90 -15.76
CA ASP A 184 26.10 -6.93 -15.34
C ASP A 184 26.73 -5.53 -15.19
N GLN A 185 26.09 -4.51 -15.76
CA GLN A 185 26.50 -3.11 -15.67
C GLN A 185 25.82 -2.35 -14.53
N LEU A 186 24.97 -3.02 -13.74
CA LEU A 186 24.27 -2.39 -12.61
C LEU A 186 25.24 -2.03 -11.49
N GLU A 187 25.21 -0.78 -11.06
CA GLU A 187 26.04 -0.23 -9.99
C GLU A 187 25.25 -0.09 -8.69
N ARG A 188 25.63 -0.85 -7.66
CA ARG A 188 24.98 -0.78 -6.36
C ARG A 188 24.99 0.64 -5.79
N ARG A 189 23.83 1.16 -5.40
CA ARG A 189 23.68 2.53 -4.91
C ARG A 189 24.07 2.69 -3.44
N PHE A 190 23.84 1.68 -2.62
CA PHE A 190 24.11 1.69 -1.18
C PHE A 190 24.19 0.26 -0.65
N ASP A 191 24.78 0.10 0.52
CA ASP A 191 24.67 -1.16 1.28
C ASP A 191 23.22 -1.35 1.74
N ASN A 192 22.54 -2.33 1.14
CA ASN A 192 21.17 -2.68 1.44
C ASN A 192 21.04 -3.92 2.33
N SER A 193 22.09 -4.27 3.08
CA SER A 193 21.96 -5.25 4.16
C SER A 193 20.93 -4.79 5.21
N VAL A 194 20.30 -5.76 5.87
CA VAL A 194 19.32 -5.48 6.93
C VAL A 194 19.99 -4.67 8.05
N GLU A 195 21.23 -4.99 8.36
CA GLU A 195 22.06 -4.33 9.39
C GLU A 195 22.28 -2.85 9.04
N ALA A 196 22.77 -2.55 7.83
CA ALA A 196 23.04 -1.18 7.39
C ALA A 196 21.75 -0.32 7.37
N LEU A 197 20.64 -0.86 6.88
CA LEU A 197 19.34 -0.17 6.86
C LEU A 197 18.80 0.05 8.27
N THR A 198 18.96 -0.92 9.17
CA THR A 198 18.56 -0.83 10.57
C THR A 198 19.39 0.23 11.31
N ASP A 199 20.68 0.31 11.05
CA ASP A 199 21.55 1.33 11.66
C ASP A 199 21.20 2.74 11.19
N ILE A 200 20.89 2.90 9.91
CA ILE A 200 20.37 4.17 9.38
C ILE A 200 19.07 4.55 10.10
N TRP A 201 18.15 3.60 10.25
CA TRP A 201 16.90 3.85 10.97
C TRP A 201 17.13 4.23 12.43
N LYS A 202 17.93 3.47 13.16
CA LYS A 202 18.26 3.75 14.58
C LYS A 202 18.82 5.15 14.76
N ASN A 203 19.85 5.49 13.98
CA ASN A 203 20.61 6.71 14.18
C ASN A 203 19.94 7.96 13.64
N LYS A 204 19.28 7.86 12.48
CA LYS A 204 18.67 9.02 11.82
C LYS A 204 17.23 9.28 12.24
N TYR A 205 16.44 8.23 12.52
CA TYR A 205 14.99 8.37 12.72
C TYR A 205 14.51 7.96 14.11
N ALA A 206 14.90 6.78 14.60
CA ALA A 206 14.37 6.20 15.82
C ALA A 206 14.72 7.05 17.06
N LYS A 207 15.99 7.37 17.26
CA LYS A 207 16.45 8.16 18.41
C LYS A 207 15.72 9.49 18.52
N LYS A 208 15.59 10.21 17.42
CA LYS A 208 14.90 11.54 17.38
C LYS A 208 13.41 11.39 17.67
N ARG A 209 12.78 10.38 17.08
CA ARG A 209 11.34 10.15 17.27
C ARG A 209 11.04 9.71 18.71
N LEU A 210 11.85 8.81 19.27
CA LEU A 210 11.68 8.36 20.65
C LEU A 210 11.84 9.52 21.63
N ALA A 211 12.84 10.38 21.44
CA ALA A 211 13.02 11.58 22.26
C ALA A 211 11.79 12.51 22.19
N SER A 212 11.24 12.69 20.98
CA SER A 212 10.01 13.49 20.79
C SER A 212 8.79 12.87 21.45
N LEU A 213 8.63 11.54 21.38
CA LEU A 213 7.51 10.83 22.01
C LEU A 213 7.59 10.91 23.53
N LYS A 214 8.81 10.74 24.10
CA LYS A 214 9.04 10.91 25.55
C LYS A 214 8.70 12.32 26.02
N LYS A 215 9.12 13.36 25.26
CA LYS A 215 8.81 14.75 25.59
C LYS A 215 7.29 15.03 25.55
N GLN A 216 6.53 14.29 24.76
CA GLN A 216 5.07 14.43 24.63
C GLN A 216 4.29 13.50 25.58
N ASP A 217 4.98 12.78 26.45
CA ASP A 217 4.41 11.75 27.34
C ASP A 217 3.54 10.70 26.59
N ARG A 218 3.99 10.34 25.39
CA ARG A 218 3.32 9.38 24.50
C ARG A 218 3.97 8.00 24.50
N VAL A 219 4.87 7.75 25.44
CA VAL A 219 5.54 6.46 25.61
C VAL A 219 5.00 5.80 26.87
N SER A 220 4.05 4.90 26.70
CA SER A 220 3.48 4.09 27.77
C SER A 220 4.30 2.81 27.96
N LYS A 221 4.54 2.40 29.21
CA LYS A 221 5.18 1.11 29.51
C LYS A 221 4.32 -0.07 29.03
N GLU A 222 3.01 0.07 29.14
CA GLU A 222 2.02 -0.97 28.87
C GLU A 222 1.95 -1.41 27.39
N THR A 223 2.42 -0.55 26.47
CA THR A 223 2.38 -0.86 25.03
C THR A 223 3.72 -1.30 24.45
N HIS A 224 4.72 -1.58 25.28
CA HIS A 224 6.10 -1.79 24.82
C HIS A 224 6.68 -3.15 25.12
N PHE A 225 6.03 -3.93 25.96
CA PHE A 225 6.53 -5.24 26.36
C PHE A 225 5.86 -6.34 25.55
N TYR A 226 6.66 -7.35 25.22
CA TYR A 226 6.22 -8.55 24.51
C TYR A 226 5.12 -9.29 25.27
N ASP A 227 5.12 -9.19 26.59
CA ASP A 227 4.15 -9.84 27.47
C ASP A 227 2.73 -9.24 27.33
N ASP A 228 2.62 -7.99 26.80
CA ASP A 228 1.34 -7.34 26.51
C ASP A 228 0.79 -7.69 25.13
N ILE A 229 1.52 -8.47 24.34
CA ILE A 229 1.08 -8.90 23.03
C ILE A 229 0.25 -10.16 23.17
N ILE A 230 -1.04 -10.02 23.08
CA ILE A 230 -1.96 -11.16 22.98
C ILE A 230 -1.94 -11.66 21.54
N TYR A 231 -1.20 -12.72 21.29
CA TYR A 231 -1.28 -13.45 20.04
C TYR A 231 -2.53 -14.32 20.07
N MET A 232 -3.59 -13.83 19.46
CA MET A 232 -4.77 -14.65 19.26
C MET A 232 -4.59 -15.53 18.03
N THR A 233 -4.90 -16.81 18.16
CA THR A 233 -4.98 -17.70 17.01
C THR A 233 -6.10 -17.24 16.06
N TRP A 234 -6.06 -17.69 14.80
CA TRP A 234 -7.15 -17.40 13.87
C TRP A 234 -8.51 -17.86 14.40
N GLN A 235 -8.55 -19.01 15.07
CA GLN A 235 -9.80 -19.52 15.64
C GLN A 235 -10.34 -18.63 16.77
N GLU A 236 -9.49 -18.23 17.71
CA GLU A 236 -9.89 -17.31 18.79
C GLU A 236 -10.37 -15.95 18.23
N THR A 237 -9.68 -15.44 17.22
CA THR A 237 -10.09 -14.18 16.55
C THR A 237 -11.44 -14.33 15.88
N LYS A 238 -11.69 -15.45 15.21
CA LYS A 238 -12.95 -15.78 14.57
C LYS A 238 -14.08 -15.91 15.58
N ASP A 239 -13.84 -16.64 16.65
CA ASP A 239 -14.83 -16.88 17.70
C ASP A 239 -15.22 -15.57 18.41
N LYS A 240 -14.24 -14.72 18.72
CA LYS A 240 -14.48 -13.40 19.29
C LYS A 240 -15.27 -12.50 18.34
N TYR A 241 -14.97 -12.53 17.05
CA TYR A 241 -15.71 -11.79 16.04
C TYR A 241 -17.18 -12.28 15.95
N LEU A 242 -17.40 -13.59 15.92
CA LEU A 242 -18.74 -14.18 15.86
C LEU A 242 -19.57 -13.83 17.09
N GLN A 243 -18.99 -13.82 18.28
CA GLN A 243 -19.62 -13.36 19.51
C GLN A 243 -20.03 -11.89 19.44
N GLN A 244 -19.17 -11.01 18.91
CA GLN A 244 -19.45 -9.57 18.76
C GLN A 244 -20.56 -9.28 17.75
N VAL A 245 -20.74 -10.11 16.73
CA VAL A 245 -21.76 -9.92 15.70
C VAL A 245 -23.04 -10.73 15.97
N GLY A 246 -23.14 -11.39 17.12
CA GLY A 246 -24.33 -12.12 17.55
C GLY A 246 -24.64 -13.38 16.74
N ARG A 247 -23.63 -14.10 16.30
CA ARG A 247 -23.75 -15.37 15.57
C ARG A 247 -23.02 -16.49 16.29
#